data_4ea323505d2662da7446d4019cd9f7d7
#
_entry.id   4ea323505d2662da7446d4019cd9f7d7
#
_cell.length_a   1.000
_cell.length_b   1.000
_cell.length_c   1.000
_cell.angle_alpha   90.00
_cell.angle_beta   90.00
_cell.angle_gamma   90.00
#
_symmetry.space_group_name_H-M   'P 1'
#
loop_
_entity.id
_entity.type
_entity.pdbx_description
1 polymer ?
#
loop_
_entity_poly.entity_id
_entity_poly.type
_entity_poly.pdbx_seq_one_letter_code
_entity_poly.pdbx_strand_id
1 'polypeptide(L)'
;MNYEKEPLHISTPVPNGTYEVTVTVTAHEDIVFTILSQSRRFMAQDINLGKGESSDITFNVSVCDYHKNNEDYTNVNGVEIDIMCDGDFTALSAVSPVNIPTVYIAGDSTVTDQPAEYPYNAASTYCGWGQMFPQFFNTGIAVENHA
;
A
#
# COMPACT_ATOMS: atom_id res chain seq x y z
N MET A 1 -10.16 -9.28 7.49
CA MET A 1 -10.98 -8.46 8.42
C MET A 1 -11.83 -7.52 7.57
N ASN A 2 -13.05 -7.18 7.97
CA ASN A 2 -13.84 -6.16 7.27
C ASN A 2 -13.72 -4.87 8.08
N TYR A 3 -13.19 -3.83 7.49
CA TYR A 3 -13.12 -2.50 8.08
C TYR A 3 -14.38 -1.72 7.70
N GLU A 4 -14.94 -0.96 8.63
CA GLU A 4 -16.16 -0.18 8.43
C GLU A 4 -15.89 1.29 8.15
N LYS A 5 -14.74 1.80 8.64
CA LYS A 5 -14.32 3.17 8.42
C LYS A 5 -13.55 3.33 7.11
N GLU A 6 -13.64 4.52 6.52
CA GLU A 6 -12.75 4.90 5.42
C GLU A 6 -11.29 4.89 5.91
N PRO A 7 -10.36 4.40 5.10
CA PRO A 7 -8.94 4.41 5.44
C PRO A 7 -8.40 5.82 5.65
N LEU A 8 -7.39 5.94 6.50
CA LEU A 8 -6.55 7.12 6.52
C LEU A 8 -5.63 7.08 5.29
N HIS A 9 -5.84 8.05 4.38
CA HIS A 9 -5.03 8.19 3.16
C HIS A 9 -3.89 9.18 3.37
N ILE A 10 -2.67 8.78 3.00
CA ILE A 10 -1.45 9.61 3.04
C ILE A 10 -0.82 9.58 1.65
N SER A 11 -0.65 10.75 1.02
CA SER A 11 0.00 10.91 -0.28
C SER A 11 1.29 11.71 -0.11
N THR A 12 2.38 11.20 -0.68
CA THR A 12 3.69 11.88 -0.70
C THR A 12 4.16 12.00 -2.14
N PRO A 13 4.13 13.22 -2.74
CA PRO A 13 4.56 13.44 -4.10
C PRO A 13 6.06 13.16 -4.28
N VAL A 14 6.38 12.20 -5.13
CA VAL A 14 7.75 11.84 -5.51
C VAL A 14 7.78 11.40 -6.98
N PRO A 15 8.91 11.54 -7.70
CA PRO A 15 9.02 11.03 -9.08
C PRO A 15 9.00 9.50 -9.13
N ASN A 16 8.90 8.95 -10.36
CA ASN A 16 9.06 7.51 -10.58
C ASN A 16 10.39 7.03 -10.01
N GLY A 17 10.37 5.89 -9.32
CA GLY A 17 11.54 5.32 -8.66
C GLY A 17 11.17 4.35 -7.55
N THR A 18 12.18 3.87 -6.85
CA THR A 18 12.02 2.94 -5.73
C THR A 18 12.27 3.68 -4.41
N TYR A 19 11.38 3.46 -3.46
CA TYR A 19 11.38 4.16 -2.18
C TYR A 19 11.27 3.19 -1.01
N GLU A 20 12.01 3.46 0.05
CA GLU A 20 11.74 2.92 1.37
C GLU A 20 10.73 3.84 2.08
N VAL A 21 9.71 3.24 2.62
CA VAL A 21 8.63 3.91 3.33
C VAL A 21 8.57 3.37 4.74
N THR A 22 8.60 4.26 5.73
CA THR A 22 8.31 3.92 7.13
C THR A 22 7.03 4.60 7.54
N VAL A 23 6.06 3.81 8.00
CA VAL A 23 4.81 4.31 8.60
C VAL A 23 4.86 4.07 10.09
N THR A 24 4.86 5.15 10.87
CA THR A 24 4.74 5.09 12.33
C THR A 24 3.27 5.21 12.70
N VAL A 25 2.71 4.17 13.32
CA VAL A 25 1.32 4.14 13.82
C VAL A 25 1.34 4.20 15.33
N THR A 26 0.57 5.12 15.92
CA THR A 26 0.38 5.23 17.37
C THR A 26 -1.08 5.00 17.73
N ALA A 27 -1.34 4.01 18.58
CA ALA A 27 -2.67 3.60 18.98
C ALA A 27 -3.18 4.41 20.18
N HIS A 28 -4.40 4.94 20.10
CA HIS A 28 -5.08 5.62 21.23
C HIS A 28 -6.04 4.71 21.99
N GLU A 29 -6.32 3.54 21.40
CA GLU A 29 -7.04 2.38 21.98
C GLU A 29 -6.42 1.10 21.43
N ASP A 30 -6.88 -0.07 21.85
CA ASP A 30 -6.43 -1.33 21.25
C ASP A 30 -6.96 -1.43 19.82
N ILE A 31 -6.07 -1.58 18.84
CA ILE A 31 -6.40 -1.57 17.42
C ILE A 31 -5.82 -2.76 16.67
N VAL A 32 -6.46 -3.08 15.55
CA VAL A 32 -5.88 -3.91 14.49
C VAL A 32 -5.91 -3.08 13.21
N PHE A 33 -4.80 -3.04 12.48
CA PHE A 33 -4.71 -2.26 11.26
C PHE A 33 -4.00 -3.01 10.13
N THR A 34 -4.27 -2.58 8.91
CA THR A 34 -3.65 -3.08 7.68
C THR A 34 -3.14 -1.88 6.87
N ILE A 35 -1.94 -1.99 6.31
CA ILE A 35 -1.35 -0.97 5.44
C ILE A 35 -1.39 -1.46 4.00
N LEU A 36 -2.01 -0.68 3.14
CA LEU A 36 -1.96 -0.81 1.68
C LEU A 36 -1.11 0.33 1.11
N SER A 37 -0.50 0.11 -0.04
CA SER A 37 0.19 1.15 -0.79
C SER A 37 -0.09 1.04 -2.27
N GLN A 38 0.02 2.16 -2.98
CA GLN A 38 -0.27 2.25 -4.41
C GLN A 38 -1.69 1.73 -4.73
N SER A 39 -1.86 0.90 -5.74
CA SER A 39 -3.15 0.30 -6.09
C SER A 39 -3.50 -0.87 -5.16
N ARG A 40 -3.72 -0.60 -3.89
CA ARG A 40 -4.15 -1.58 -2.86
C ARG A 40 -3.19 -2.77 -2.68
N ARG A 41 -1.90 -2.56 -2.89
CA ARG A 41 -0.88 -3.58 -2.61
C ARG A 41 -0.74 -3.74 -1.10
N PHE A 42 -0.84 -4.96 -0.60
CA PHE A 42 -0.66 -5.25 0.82
C PHE A 42 0.81 -5.10 1.20
N MET A 43 1.09 -4.23 2.17
CA MET A 43 2.42 -4.03 2.76
C MET A 43 2.54 -4.65 4.13
N ALA A 44 1.49 -4.54 4.95
CA ALA A 44 1.38 -5.19 6.25
C ALA A 44 -0.09 -5.47 6.55
N GLN A 45 -0.39 -6.65 7.09
CA GLN A 45 -1.76 -7.11 7.31
C GLN A 45 -2.00 -7.51 8.76
N ASP A 46 -3.16 -7.10 9.30
CA ASP A 46 -3.69 -7.51 10.61
C ASP A 46 -2.69 -7.30 11.76
N ILE A 47 -2.03 -6.14 11.78
CA ILE A 47 -1.09 -5.77 12.84
C ILE A 47 -1.87 -5.36 14.09
N ASN A 48 -1.56 -5.99 15.21
CA ASN A 48 -2.16 -5.66 16.50
C ASN A 48 -1.29 -4.64 17.24
N LEU A 49 -1.91 -3.62 17.81
CA LEU A 49 -1.24 -2.59 18.61
C LEU A 49 -2.11 -2.24 19.82
N GLY A 50 -1.52 -2.33 20.99
CA GLY A 50 -2.19 -2.00 22.25
C GLY A 50 -2.30 -0.48 22.47
N LYS A 51 -3.26 -0.07 23.28
CA LYS A 51 -3.44 1.34 23.64
C LYS A 51 -2.15 2.00 24.17
N GLY A 52 -1.77 3.11 23.55
CA GLY A 52 -0.59 3.88 23.88
C GLY A 52 0.71 3.34 23.28
N GLU A 53 0.66 2.25 22.54
CA GLU A 53 1.81 1.72 21.82
C GLU A 53 2.01 2.41 20.48
N SER A 54 3.25 2.41 20.01
CA SER A 54 3.64 2.86 18.66
C SER A 54 4.45 1.78 17.96
N SER A 55 4.28 1.65 16.67
CA SER A 55 5.03 0.72 15.84
C SER A 55 5.45 1.37 14.52
N ASP A 56 6.68 1.11 14.11
CA ASP A 56 7.22 1.47 12.81
C ASP A 56 7.09 0.27 11.87
N ILE A 57 6.37 0.46 10.78
CA ILE A 57 6.24 -0.52 9.70
C ILE A 57 7.01 0.00 8.50
N THR A 58 8.08 -0.70 8.11
CA THR A 58 8.93 -0.32 6.99
C THR A 58 8.76 -1.30 5.83
N PHE A 59 8.60 -0.76 4.62
CA PHE A 59 8.44 -1.53 3.38
C PHE A 59 9.00 -0.76 2.20
N ASN A 60 9.14 -1.42 1.04
CA ASN A 60 9.59 -0.78 -0.19
C ASN A 60 8.46 -0.67 -1.21
N VAL A 61 8.42 0.46 -1.91
CA VAL A 61 7.44 0.78 -2.94
C VAL A 61 8.15 1.15 -4.22
N SER A 62 7.68 0.62 -5.34
CA SER A 62 8.02 1.11 -6.67
C SER A 62 6.92 2.04 -7.16
N VAL A 63 7.29 3.28 -7.47
CA VAL A 63 6.42 4.30 -8.07
C VAL A 63 6.69 4.34 -9.55
N CYS A 64 5.70 3.97 -10.36
CA CYS A 64 5.79 3.94 -11.82
C CYS A 64 4.48 4.40 -12.44
N ASP A 65 4.56 4.82 -13.70
CA ASP A 65 3.38 5.09 -14.51
C ASP A 65 2.64 3.78 -14.80
N TYR A 66 1.33 3.80 -14.78
CA TYR A 66 0.53 2.65 -15.15
C TYR A 66 -0.61 3.02 -16.13
N HIS A 67 -1.08 2.04 -16.88
CA HIS A 67 -2.27 2.20 -17.69
C HIS A 67 -3.52 2.13 -16.84
N LYS A 68 -4.29 3.20 -16.83
CA LYS A 68 -5.61 3.24 -16.18
C LYS A 68 -6.67 2.58 -17.06
N ASN A 69 -6.55 2.75 -18.37
CA ASN A 69 -7.40 2.15 -19.42
C ASN A 69 -6.53 1.99 -20.66
N ASN A 70 -7.05 1.34 -21.71
CA ASN A 70 -6.36 1.17 -23.00
C ASN A 70 -5.96 2.50 -23.70
N GLU A 71 -6.35 3.65 -23.17
CA GLU A 71 -6.22 4.95 -23.81
C GLU A 71 -5.39 5.97 -23.00
N ASP A 72 -5.24 5.80 -21.66
CA ASP A 72 -4.59 6.79 -20.81
C ASP A 72 -3.52 6.18 -19.90
N TYR A 73 -2.31 6.76 -19.94
CA TYR A 73 -1.33 6.59 -18.89
C TYR A 73 -1.70 7.48 -17.71
N THR A 74 -1.84 6.91 -16.55
CA THR A 74 -2.00 7.67 -15.32
C THR A 74 -0.69 7.64 -14.57
N ASN A 75 -0.10 8.82 -14.36
CA ASN A 75 0.97 9.00 -13.42
C ASN A 75 0.42 8.81 -12.02
N VAL A 76 0.96 7.86 -11.29
CA VAL A 76 0.85 7.87 -9.83
C VAL A 76 1.76 9.00 -9.35
N ASN A 77 1.18 10.07 -8.83
CA ASN A 77 1.92 11.28 -8.47
C ASN A 77 2.81 11.11 -7.23
N GLY A 78 3.12 9.88 -6.81
CA GLY A 78 3.99 9.62 -5.69
C GLY A 78 3.69 8.31 -4.94
N VAL A 79 4.12 8.28 -3.70
CA VAL A 79 3.81 7.18 -2.76
C VAL A 79 2.43 7.43 -2.16
N GLU A 80 1.52 6.49 -2.37
CA GLU A 80 0.16 6.48 -1.84
C GLU A 80 0.05 5.38 -0.78
N ILE A 81 -0.48 5.74 0.39
CA ILE A 81 -0.61 4.83 1.54
C ILE A 81 -2.03 4.92 2.07
N ASP A 82 -2.66 3.78 2.29
CA ASP A 82 -3.96 3.66 2.94
C ASP A 82 -3.81 2.81 4.20
N ILE A 83 -4.21 3.37 5.35
CA ILE A 83 -4.21 2.66 6.63
C ILE A 83 -5.66 2.34 6.99
N MET A 84 -5.98 1.06 6.92
CA MET A 84 -7.29 0.52 7.24
C MET A 84 -7.34 0.19 8.74
N CYS A 85 -8.18 0.88 9.49
CA CYS A 85 -8.36 0.68 10.92
C CYS A 85 -9.69 1.26 11.38
N ASP A 86 -10.45 0.53 12.18
CA ASP A 86 -11.72 1.01 12.75
C ASP A 86 -11.56 1.75 14.07
N GLY A 87 -10.40 1.61 14.72
CA GLY A 87 -10.08 2.25 15.98
C GLY A 87 -9.54 3.68 15.87
N ASP A 88 -9.15 4.25 17.01
CA ASP A 88 -8.56 5.59 17.12
C ASP A 88 -7.03 5.51 17.14
N PHE A 89 -6.39 6.18 16.19
CA PHE A 89 -4.94 6.18 16.02
C PHE A 89 -4.44 7.46 15.33
N THR A 90 -3.13 7.68 15.39
CA THR A 90 -2.42 8.64 14.54
C THR A 90 -1.35 7.93 13.73
N ALA A 91 -1.04 8.46 12.55
CA ALA A 91 0.04 7.92 11.72
C ALA A 91 0.87 9.03 11.08
N LEU A 92 2.15 8.74 10.90
CA LEU A 92 3.11 9.56 10.17
C LEU A 92 3.84 8.67 9.16
N SER A 93 4.23 9.22 8.03
CA SER A 93 5.04 8.53 7.04
C SER A 93 6.34 9.26 6.75
N ALA A 94 7.41 8.50 6.54
CA ALA A 94 8.68 8.98 6.00
C ALA A 94 8.99 8.19 4.72
N VAL A 95 9.41 8.91 3.67
CA VAL A 95 9.69 8.34 2.35
C VAL A 95 11.11 8.72 1.94
N SER A 96 11.93 7.75 1.56
CA SER A 96 13.32 7.96 1.14
C SER A 96 13.63 7.16 -0.12
N PRO A 97 14.30 7.74 -1.13
CA PRO A 97 14.71 6.99 -2.32
C PRO A 97 15.75 5.93 -1.96
N VAL A 98 15.61 4.74 -2.55
CA VAL A 98 16.54 3.62 -2.36
C VAL A 98 16.94 3.00 -3.69
N ASN A 99 18.12 2.37 -3.71
CA ASN A 99 18.60 1.60 -4.86
C ASN A 99 18.71 0.12 -4.48
N ILE A 100 17.65 -0.61 -4.70
CA ILE A 100 17.50 -2.04 -4.37
C ILE A 100 16.97 -2.82 -5.58
N PRO A 101 17.12 -4.14 -5.62
CA PRO A 101 16.51 -4.97 -6.64
C PRO A 101 14.98 -4.81 -6.70
N THR A 102 14.43 -4.80 -7.91
CA THR A 102 12.99 -4.78 -8.14
C THR A 102 12.55 -6.07 -8.81
N VAL A 103 11.52 -6.70 -8.26
CA VAL A 103 10.81 -7.82 -8.88
C VAL A 103 9.71 -7.26 -9.77
N TYR A 104 9.80 -7.53 -11.07
CA TYR A 104 8.76 -7.16 -12.02
C TYR A 104 7.79 -8.31 -12.18
N ILE A 105 6.50 -8.02 -12.03
CA ILE A 105 5.42 -8.97 -12.24
C ILE A 105 4.76 -8.62 -13.56
N ALA A 106 4.56 -9.63 -14.42
CA ALA A 106 3.79 -9.52 -15.64
C ALA A 106 2.77 -10.66 -15.72
N GLY A 107 1.60 -10.40 -16.23
CA GLY A 107 0.54 -11.39 -16.31
C GLY A 107 -0.76 -10.82 -16.87
N ASP A 108 -1.85 -11.46 -16.52
CA ASP A 108 -3.22 -11.08 -16.92
C ASP A 108 -4.02 -10.51 -15.72
N SER A 109 -5.33 -10.39 -15.88
CA SER A 109 -6.24 -9.86 -14.87
C SER A 109 -6.21 -10.58 -13.51
N THR A 110 -5.64 -11.78 -13.43
CA THR A 110 -5.51 -12.50 -12.15
C THR A 110 -4.34 -12.02 -11.33
N VAL A 111 -3.42 -11.30 -11.95
CA VAL A 111 -2.17 -10.78 -11.34
C VAL A 111 -2.25 -9.27 -11.12
N THR A 112 -3.00 -8.57 -11.98
CA THR A 112 -2.99 -7.11 -12.07
C THR A 112 -3.40 -6.40 -10.78
N ASP A 113 -2.91 -5.18 -10.60
CA ASP A 113 -3.42 -4.26 -9.59
C ASP A 113 -4.82 -3.81 -10.01
N GLN A 114 -5.83 -4.21 -9.25
CA GLN A 114 -7.21 -3.82 -9.51
C GLN A 114 -7.48 -2.37 -9.08
N PRO A 115 -8.53 -1.72 -9.60
CA PRO A 115 -8.81 -0.31 -9.32
C PRO A 115 -8.84 0.04 -7.83
N ALA A 116 -8.41 1.25 -7.49
CA ALA A 116 -8.29 1.76 -6.13
C ALA A 116 -9.65 1.99 -5.41
N GLU A 117 -10.77 1.66 -6.05
CA GLU A 117 -12.10 1.87 -5.49
C GLU A 117 -12.47 0.89 -4.36
N TYR A 118 -11.81 -0.26 -4.30
CA TYR A 118 -11.94 -1.18 -3.19
C TYR A 118 -10.88 -0.85 -2.11
N PRO A 119 -11.20 -0.94 -0.83
CA PRO A 119 -12.43 -1.43 -0.21
C PRO A 119 -13.56 -0.40 -0.14
N TYR A 120 -13.37 0.78 -0.71
CA TYR A 120 -14.28 1.92 -0.60
C TYR A 120 -15.58 1.71 -1.37
N ASN A 121 -15.57 0.85 -2.38
CA ASN A 121 -16.75 0.48 -3.15
C ASN A 121 -17.03 -1.01 -2.98
N ALA A 122 -18.08 -1.35 -2.24
CA ALA A 122 -18.47 -2.73 -1.98
C ALA A 122 -18.82 -3.54 -3.24
N ALA A 123 -19.09 -2.87 -4.37
CA ALA A 123 -19.30 -3.53 -5.66
C ALA A 123 -17.99 -3.91 -6.36
N SER A 124 -16.84 -3.37 -5.94
CA SER A 124 -15.52 -3.65 -6.51
C SER A 124 -14.74 -4.61 -5.61
N THR A 125 -15.07 -5.89 -5.68
CA THR A 125 -14.49 -6.95 -4.83
C THR A 125 -13.29 -7.65 -5.46
N TYR A 126 -12.89 -7.24 -6.66
CA TYR A 126 -11.79 -7.88 -7.38
C TYR A 126 -10.43 -7.50 -6.80
N CYS A 127 -9.54 -8.48 -6.71
CA CYS A 127 -8.11 -8.27 -6.46
C CYS A 127 -7.29 -9.25 -7.28
N GLY A 128 -6.11 -8.83 -7.73
CA GLY A 128 -5.12 -9.73 -8.29
C GLY A 128 -4.18 -10.24 -7.20
N TRP A 129 -3.63 -11.44 -7.35
CA TRP A 129 -2.66 -11.95 -6.38
C TRP A 129 -1.37 -11.09 -6.32
N GLY A 130 -1.07 -10.36 -7.39
CA GLY A 130 0.04 -9.41 -7.42
C GLY A 130 -0.06 -8.31 -6.36
N GLN A 131 -1.29 -7.94 -5.96
CA GLN A 131 -1.52 -6.97 -4.88
C GLN A 131 -1.17 -7.55 -3.48
N MET A 132 -1.25 -8.88 -3.33
CA MET A 132 -0.93 -9.58 -2.08
C MET A 132 0.58 -9.88 -1.95
N PHE A 133 1.32 -9.84 -3.06
CA PHE A 133 2.68 -10.33 -3.15
C PHE A 133 3.72 -9.49 -2.38
N PRO A 134 3.65 -8.14 -2.37
CA PRO A 134 4.66 -7.31 -1.73
C PRO A 134 4.87 -7.58 -0.24
N GLN A 135 3.84 -7.95 0.50
CA GLN A 135 3.92 -8.20 1.94
C GLN A 135 4.88 -9.36 2.34
N PHE A 136 5.21 -10.23 1.38
CA PHE A 136 6.10 -11.39 1.62
C PHE A 136 7.58 -11.08 1.44
N PHE A 137 7.92 -9.86 1.01
CA PHE A 137 9.30 -9.43 0.85
C PHE A 137 9.77 -8.58 2.04
N ASN A 138 11.06 -8.64 2.31
CA ASN A 138 11.70 -7.75 3.26
C ASN A 138 11.99 -6.37 2.61
N THR A 139 12.57 -5.46 3.38
CA THR A 139 12.93 -4.11 2.91
C THR A 139 14.06 -4.07 1.87
N GLY A 140 14.64 -5.21 1.48
CA GLY A 140 15.70 -5.29 0.47
C GLY A 140 15.22 -5.49 -0.97
N ILE A 141 13.90 -5.58 -1.21
CA ILE A 141 13.32 -5.86 -2.52
C ILE A 141 12.07 -4.99 -2.69
N ALA A 142 11.95 -4.36 -3.85
CA ALA A 142 10.71 -3.73 -4.28
C ALA A 142 9.94 -4.62 -5.25
N VAL A 143 8.63 -4.39 -5.38
CA VAL A 143 7.77 -5.08 -6.33
C VAL A 143 7.09 -4.08 -7.24
N GLU A 144 7.14 -4.31 -8.54
CA GLU A 144 6.49 -3.52 -9.56
C GLU A 144 5.60 -4.42 -10.42
N ASN A 145 4.30 -4.12 -10.47
CA ASN A 145 3.32 -4.92 -11.18
C ASN A 145 2.96 -4.28 -12.52
N HIS A 146 3.23 -4.99 -13.60
CA HIS A 146 2.96 -4.62 -15.00
C HIS A 146 1.90 -5.53 -15.65
N ALA A 147 1.08 -6.21 -14.86
CA ALA A 147 0.02 -7.08 -15.37
C ALA A 147 -1.25 -6.31 -15.74
#